data_8970e03387a839c38f73896f420852a5
#
_entry.id   8970e03387a839c38f73896f420852a5
#
_cell.length_a   1.000
_cell.length_b   1.000
_cell.length_c   1.000
_cell.angle_alpha   90.00
_cell.angle_beta   90.00
_cell.angle_gamma   90.00
#
_symmetry.space_group_name_H-M   'P 1'
#
loop_
_entity.id
_entity.type
_entity.pdbx_description
1 polymer ?
#
loop_
_entity_poly.entity_id
_entity_poly.type
_entity_poly.pdbx_seq_one_letter_code
_entity_poly.pdbx_strand_id
1 'polypeptide(L)' 'MRKFKIPAVPATTNKCVRFPNDIIEQVEKEIAGTDCTFSAFVIEAVRVALDNLHEEEN' A
#
# COMPACT_ATOMS: atom_id res chain seq x y z
N MET A 1 -22.15 29.07 -6.59
CA MET A 1 -21.37 28.22 -5.75
C MET A 1 -20.12 27.78 -6.43
N ARG A 2 -19.12 27.74 -5.69
CA ARG A 2 -17.85 27.46 -6.23
C ARG A 2 -17.64 25.96 -6.37
N LYS A 3 -17.11 25.60 -7.47
CA LYS A 3 -16.84 24.20 -7.71
C LYS A 3 -15.61 23.76 -6.96
N PHE A 4 -15.77 22.75 -6.20
CA PHE A 4 -14.64 22.22 -5.48
C PHE A 4 -13.80 21.38 -6.42
N LYS A 5 -12.56 21.74 -6.54
CA LYS A 5 -11.69 21.03 -7.45
C LYS A 5 -10.95 19.93 -6.70
N ILE A 6 -11.19 18.74 -7.09
CA ILE A 6 -10.55 17.60 -6.45
C ILE A 6 -9.24 17.32 -7.15
N PRO A 7 -8.17 17.18 -6.42
CA PRO A 7 -6.89 16.89 -7.05
C PRO A 7 -6.95 15.60 -7.83
N ALA A 8 -6.22 15.56 -8.89
CA ALA A 8 -6.17 14.36 -9.70
C ALA A 8 -5.46 13.27 -8.92
N VAL A 9 -6.21 12.24 -8.58
CA VAL A 9 -5.64 11.09 -7.89
C VAL A 9 -6.04 9.85 -8.65
N PRO A 10 -5.22 8.81 -8.60
CA PRO A 10 -5.60 7.57 -9.26
C PRO A 10 -6.87 7.02 -8.64
N ALA A 11 -7.69 6.44 -9.46
CA ALA A 11 -8.88 5.79 -8.97
C ALA A 11 -8.48 4.62 -8.09
N THR A 12 -9.19 4.46 -6.97
CA THR A 12 -8.90 3.38 -6.06
C THR A 12 -10.16 2.58 -5.80
N THR A 13 -9.96 1.35 -5.42
CA THR A 13 -11.03 0.45 -5.06
C THR A 13 -10.69 -0.20 -3.75
N ASN A 14 -11.67 -0.29 -2.87
CA ASN A 14 -11.46 -0.97 -1.60
C ASN A 14 -11.37 -2.46 -1.82
N LYS A 15 -10.36 -3.06 -1.24
CA LYS A 15 -10.19 -4.50 -1.23
C LYS A 15 -9.97 -4.95 0.19
N CYS A 16 -10.72 -5.93 0.62
CA CYS A 16 -10.56 -6.46 1.96
C CYS A 16 -9.62 -7.65 1.91
N VAL A 17 -8.56 -7.58 2.68
CA VAL A 17 -7.56 -8.63 2.72
C VAL A 17 -7.36 -9.02 4.16
N ARG A 18 -7.32 -10.31 4.41
CA ARG A 18 -7.03 -10.81 5.73
C ARG A 18 -5.54 -11.04 5.87
N PHE A 19 -4.99 -10.49 6.91
CA PHE A 19 -3.57 -10.66 7.18
C PHE A 19 -3.40 -11.55 8.40
N PRO A 20 -2.46 -12.50 8.35
CA PRO A 20 -2.11 -13.20 9.56
C PRO A 20 -1.59 -12.22 10.61
N ASN A 21 -1.84 -12.51 11.86
CA ASN A 21 -1.46 -11.59 12.91
C ASN A 21 0.04 -11.35 12.96
N ASP A 22 0.83 -12.37 12.67
CA ASP A 22 2.28 -12.20 12.71
C ASP A 22 2.75 -11.25 11.62
N ILE A 23 2.09 -11.26 10.46
CA ILE A 23 2.44 -10.32 9.39
C ILE A 23 2.11 -8.90 9.83
N ILE A 24 0.95 -8.73 10.45
CA ILE A 24 0.57 -7.40 10.90
C ILE A 24 1.59 -6.86 11.91
N GLU A 25 2.00 -7.70 12.83
CA GLU A 25 2.96 -7.28 13.83
C GLU A 25 4.29 -6.90 13.23
N GLN A 26 4.74 -7.67 12.25
CA GLN A 26 6.01 -7.36 11.61
C GLN A 26 5.96 -6.05 10.86
N VAL A 27 4.85 -5.82 10.14
CA VAL A 27 4.71 -4.57 9.41
C VAL A 27 4.69 -3.39 10.38
N GLU A 28 3.94 -3.53 11.47
CA GLU A 28 3.83 -2.43 12.41
C GLU A 28 5.16 -2.13 13.06
N LYS A 29 5.98 -3.14 13.29
CA LYS A 29 7.30 -2.91 13.80
C LYS A 29 8.17 -2.13 12.82
N GLU A 30 8.05 -2.48 11.56
CA GLU A 30 8.88 -1.84 10.54
C GLU A 30 8.53 -0.38 10.36
N ILE A 31 7.25 -0.04 10.47
CA ILE A 31 6.83 1.33 10.25
C ILE A 31 6.78 2.14 11.53
N ALA A 32 7.01 1.51 12.67
CA ALA A 32 6.99 2.22 13.94
C ALA A 32 8.04 3.31 13.92
N GLY A 33 7.66 4.49 14.37
CA GLY A 33 8.57 5.62 14.38
C GLY A 33 8.72 6.32 13.05
N THR A 34 8.01 5.87 12.03
CA THR A 34 8.05 6.54 10.73
C THR A 34 6.69 7.16 10.48
N ASP A 35 6.61 7.94 9.40
CA ASP A 35 5.34 8.53 8.98
C ASP A 35 4.54 7.61 8.09
N CYS A 36 5.04 6.43 7.84
CA CYS A 36 4.40 5.50 6.92
C CYS A 36 3.22 4.83 7.60
N THR A 37 2.09 4.78 6.89
CA THR A 37 0.92 4.07 7.40
C THR A 37 0.97 2.62 6.95
N PHE A 38 0.14 1.81 7.59
CA PHE A 38 0.03 0.40 7.21
C PHE A 38 -0.35 0.28 5.74
N SER A 39 -1.35 1.05 5.32
CA SER A 39 -1.81 0.98 3.94
C SER A 39 -0.72 1.36 2.96
N ALA A 40 0.01 2.43 3.26
CA ALA A 40 1.07 2.86 2.36
C ALA A 40 2.16 1.80 2.26
N PHE A 41 2.49 1.18 3.38
CA PHE A 41 3.50 0.13 3.37
C PHE A 41 3.06 -1.04 2.50
N VAL A 42 1.81 -1.45 2.66
CA VAL A 42 1.30 -2.59 1.90
C VAL A 42 1.28 -2.28 0.41
N ILE A 43 0.83 -1.09 0.04
CA ILE A 43 0.78 -0.73 -1.36
C ILE A 43 2.17 -0.75 -1.98
N GLU A 44 3.14 -0.20 -1.27
CA GLU A 44 4.50 -0.19 -1.79
C GLU A 44 5.07 -1.59 -1.89
N ALA A 45 4.78 -2.43 -0.90
CA ALA A 45 5.25 -3.80 -0.93
C ALA A 45 4.69 -4.56 -2.12
N VAL A 46 3.42 -4.31 -2.43
CA VAL A 46 2.79 -4.97 -3.56
C VAL A 46 3.43 -4.49 -4.86
N ARG A 47 3.71 -3.21 -4.96
CA ARG A 47 4.37 -2.69 -6.16
C ARG A 47 5.71 -3.34 -6.37
N VAL A 48 6.49 -3.48 -5.30
CA VAL A 48 7.80 -4.10 -5.40
C VAL A 48 7.67 -5.56 -5.81
N ALA A 49 6.70 -6.25 -5.22
CA ALA A 49 6.50 -7.65 -5.55
C ALA A 49 6.14 -7.82 -7.01
N LEU A 50 5.29 -6.93 -7.53
CA LEU A 50 4.91 -7.01 -8.93
C LEU A 50 6.10 -6.75 -9.85
N ASP A 51 6.92 -5.78 -9.48
CA ASP A 51 8.11 -5.49 -10.26
C ASP A 51 9.04 -6.70 -10.30
N ASN A 52 9.21 -7.37 -9.18
CA ASN A 52 10.05 -8.54 -9.13
C ASN A 52 9.51 -9.65 -10.01
N LEU A 53 8.21 -9.83 -10.01
CA LEU A 53 7.61 -10.86 -10.85
C LEU A 53 7.88 -10.59 -12.33
N HIS A 54 7.73 -9.33 -12.72
CA HIS A 54 7.96 -8.97 -14.12
C HIS A 54 9.39 -9.20 -14.52
N GLU A 55 10.31 -8.91 -13.63
CA GLU A 55 11.71 -9.11 -13.93
C GLU A 55 12.05 -10.58 -14.09
N GLU A 56 11.42 -11.40 -13.25
CA GLU A 56 11.72 -12.81 -13.31
C GLU A 56 11.16 -13.48 -14.55
N GLU A 57 10.12 -12.90 -15.10
CA GLU A 57 9.51 -13.47 -16.28
C GLU A 57 10.37 -13.31 -17.52
N ASN A 58 11.30 -12.44 -17.46
CA ASN A 58 12.22 -12.31 -18.60
C ASN A 58 13.24 -13.40 -18.66
#